data_ba66d989b32f0337805f36e6d91cace1
#
_entry.id   ba66d989b32f0337805f36e6d91cace1
#
_cell.length_a   1.000
_cell.length_b   1.000
_cell.length_c   1.000
_cell.angle_alpha   90.00
_cell.angle_beta   90.00
_cell.angle_gamma   90.00
#
_symmetry.space_group_name_H-M   'P 1'
#
loop_
_entity.id
_entity.type
_entity.pdbx_description
1 polymer ?
#
loop_
_entity_poly.entity_id
_entity_poly.type
_entity_poly.pdbx_seq_one_letter_code
_entity_poly.pdbx_strand_id
1 'polypeptide(L)'
;DTEIQYDSSQYVGYQEVIRDGENGLYKVTRKSQYINGQLVSGTVASSTEIKPAINRIIVKGQKYAPNVADLSYWAWPTDKPYTITTYFEYRWGSFHDALDIYVGYGSSIYAANNGVVVKAVGGCSPGYTRCNGGRGNYIIVNHNAGGYYTIYMHLREINVSVGQTVARGQKIATMGNTGYVVPTPSSYNPYGGTHLHFGVMVGSSSGTPINPLNLY
;
A
#
# COMPACT_ATOMS: atom_id res chain seq x y z
N ASP A 1 25.08 -2.51 -3.00
CA ASP A 1 24.30 -2.38 -4.24
C ASP A 1 22.94 -3.09 -4.08
N THR A 2 22.01 -2.83 -5.01
CA THR A 2 20.72 -3.49 -5.10
C THR A 2 20.62 -4.26 -6.41
N GLU A 3 20.30 -5.54 -6.31
CA GLU A 3 20.01 -6.44 -7.42
C GLU A 3 18.50 -6.55 -7.59
N ILE A 4 17.98 -6.44 -8.81
CA ILE A 4 16.57 -6.63 -9.13
C ILE A 4 16.43 -7.96 -9.85
N GLN A 5 15.60 -8.85 -9.30
CA GLN A 5 15.18 -10.10 -9.92
C GLN A 5 13.71 -9.97 -10.36
N TYR A 6 13.34 -10.59 -11.47
CA TYR A 6 11.98 -10.54 -12.00
C TYR A 6 11.30 -11.89 -11.87
N ASP A 7 10.06 -11.89 -11.35
CA ASP A 7 9.21 -13.07 -11.23
C ASP A 7 8.03 -12.96 -12.22
N SER A 8 8.00 -13.84 -13.21
CA SER A 8 6.94 -13.88 -14.22
C SER A 8 5.61 -14.45 -13.71
N SER A 9 5.58 -15.03 -12.51
CA SER A 9 4.35 -15.47 -11.85
C SER A 9 3.63 -14.35 -11.14
N GLN A 10 4.36 -13.30 -10.74
CA GLN A 10 3.85 -12.14 -10.02
C GLN A 10 3.49 -10.99 -10.96
N TYR A 11 2.40 -10.28 -10.63
CA TYR A 11 1.96 -9.13 -11.42
C TYR A 11 2.86 -7.90 -11.27
N VAL A 12 2.96 -7.10 -12.33
CA VAL A 12 3.61 -5.79 -12.30
C VAL A 12 3.04 -4.96 -11.15
N GLY A 13 3.95 -4.39 -10.34
CA GLY A 13 3.61 -3.71 -9.08
C GLY A 13 3.89 -4.56 -7.83
N TYR A 14 4.03 -5.87 -7.94
CA TYR A 14 4.59 -6.69 -6.87
C TYR A 14 6.05 -6.33 -6.65
N GLN A 15 6.42 -6.17 -5.39
CA GLN A 15 7.81 -5.95 -4.97
C GLN A 15 8.01 -6.55 -3.58
N GLU A 16 9.06 -7.36 -3.45
CA GLU A 16 9.46 -7.97 -2.18
C GLU A 16 10.98 -7.90 -2.01
N VAL A 17 11.44 -7.58 -0.81
CA VAL A 17 12.85 -7.67 -0.43
C VAL A 17 13.10 -9.08 0.09
N ILE A 18 13.81 -9.90 -0.67
CA ILE A 18 14.13 -11.28 -0.28
C ILE A 18 15.48 -11.41 0.41
N ARG A 19 16.33 -10.39 0.31
CA ARG A 19 17.59 -10.28 1.03
C ARG A 19 17.95 -8.82 1.26
N ASP A 20 18.17 -8.44 2.51
CA ASP A 20 18.76 -7.13 2.83
C ASP A 20 20.25 -7.09 2.51
N GLY A 21 20.72 -5.93 2.05
CA GLY A 21 22.14 -5.70 1.79
C GLY A 21 22.90 -5.40 3.06
N GLU A 22 24.19 -5.73 3.06
CA GLU A 22 25.12 -5.35 4.12
C GLU A 22 26.32 -4.60 3.51
N ASN A 23 26.78 -3.56 4.23
CA ASN A 23 27.97 -2.84 3.81
C ASN A 23 29.22 -3.69 4.01
N GLY A 24 30.09 -3.65 3.01
CA GLY A 24 31.46 -4.20 3.13
C GLY A 24 32.30 -3.40 4.14
N LEU A 25 33.29 -4.05 4.72
CA LEU A 25 34.23 -3.43 5.62
C LEU A 25 35.64 -3.52 5.06
N TYR A 26 36.30 -2.38 4.98
CA TYR A 26 37.67 -2.27 4.48
C TYR A 26 38.59 -1.65 5.54
N LYS A 27 39.79 -2.21 5.70
CA LYS A 27 40.91 -1.57 6.41
C LYS A 27 41.63 -0.66 5.42
N VAL A 28 41.62 0.64 5.69
CA VAL A 28 42.25 1.63 4.82
C VAL A 28 43.41 2.28 5.57
N THR A 29 44.61 2.21 4.99
CA THR A 29 45.80 2.96 5.46
C THR A 29 45.90 4.21 4.60
N ARG A 30 46.00 5.38 5.25
CA ARG A 30 46.19 6.67 4.55
C ARG A 30 47.54 7.27 4.88
N LYS A 31 48.21 7.83 3.90
CA LYS A 31 49.32 8.75 4.11
C LYS A 31 48.81 10.17 4.09
N SER A 32 49.03 10.90 5.18
CA SER A 32 48.60 12.30 5.30
C SER A 32 49.82 13.18 5.48
N GLN A 33 49.85 14.30 4.74
CA GLN A 33 50.91 15.32 4.82
C GLN A 33 50.35 16.52 5.59
N TYR A 34 51.11 16.98 6.57
CA TYR A 34 50.78 18.13 7.39
C TYR A 34 51.84 19.20 7.26
N ILE A 35 51.47 20.46 7.14
CA ILE A 35 52.35 21.62 7.22
C ILE A 35 51.81 22.53 8.35
N ASN A 36 52.67 22.86 9.30
CA ASN A 36 52.27 23.67 10.48
C ASN A 36 51.01 23.13 11.22
N GLY A 37 50.86 21.79 11.31
CA GLY A 37 49.73 21.17 11.95
C GLY A 37 48.44 21.10 11.14
N GLN A 38 48.40 21.64 9.92
CA GLN A 38 47.28 21.59 9.00
C GLN A 38 47.46 20.47 7.95
N LEU A 39 46.38 19.71 7.74
CA LEU A 39 46.36 18.66 6.71
C LEU A 39 46.35 19.31 5.31
N VAL A 40 47.41 19.05 4.51
CA VAL A 40 47.58 19.61 3.15
C VAL A 40 47.25 18.58 2.07
N SER A 41 47.47 17.29 2.34
CA SER A 41 47.11 16.22 1.40
C SER A 41 46.90 14.90 2.15
N GLY A 42 46.09 14.02 1.56
CA GLY A 42 45.89 12.65 2.05
C GLY A 42 45.60 11.71 0.89
N THR A 43 46.38 10.63 0.82
CA THR A 43 46.21 9.58 -0.19
C THR A 43 45.97 8.23 0.48
N VAL A 44 45.17 7.40 -0.16
CA VAL A 44 45.00 5.99 0.30
C VAL A 44 46.27 5.23 -0.11
N ALA A 45 47.02 4.74 0.84
CA ALA A 45 48.25 3.98 0.63
C ALA A 45 47.95 2.48 0.43
N SER A 46 46.96 1.93 1.12
CA SER A 46 46.49 0.56 0.93
C SER A 46 45.04 0.43 1.38
N SER A 47 44.33 -0.52 0.77
CA SER A 47 42.99 -0.92 1.20
C SER A 47 42.91 -2.44 1.16
N THR A 48 42.45 -3.05 2.26
CA THR A 48 42.25 -4.49 2.37
C THR A 48 40.82 -4.76 2.78
N GLU A 49 40.13 -5.59 2.01
CA GLU A 49 38.77 -6.02 2.33
C GLU A 49 38.81 -6.93 3.56
N ILE A 50 38.01 -6.61 4.59
CA ILE A 50 37.81 -7.42 5.81
C ILE A 50 36.53 -8.22 5.71
N LYS A 51 35.47 -7.61 5.19
CA LYS A 51 34.15 -8.23 4.98
C LYS A 51 33.62 -7.76 3.62
N PRO A 52 33.23 -8.69 2.70
CA PRO A 52 32.61 -8.29 1.44
C PRO A 52 31.24 -7.66 1.68
N ALA A 53 30.83 -6.75 0.81
CA ALA A 53 29.49 -6.23 0.77
C ALA A 53 28.52 -7.33 0.30
N ILE A 54 27.32 -7.33 0.86
CA ILE A 54 26.22 -8.22 0.43
C ILE A 54 25.18 -7.34 -0.27
N ASN A 55 24.85 -7.68 -1.50
CA ASN A 55 23.82 -6.94 -2.25
C ASN A 55 22.43 -7.20 -1.69
N ARG A 56 21.63 -6.14 -1.60
CA ARG A 56 20.18 -6.26 -1.39
C ARG A 56 19.55 -6.87 -2.63
N ILE A 57 18.61 -7.82 -2.45
CA ILE A 57 17.84 -8.40 -3.55
C ILE A 57 16.38 -8.02 -3.42
N ILE A 58 15.83 -7.44 -4.48
CA ILE A 58 14.41 -7.08 -4.60
C ILE A 58 13.83 -7.90 -5.76
N VAL A 59 12.80 -8.69 -5.47
CA VAL A 59 11.98 -9.37 -6.50
C VAL A 59 10.88 -8.43 -6.96
N LYS A 60 10.70 -8.28 -8.27
CA LYS A 60 9.62 -7.51 -8.90
C LYS A 60 8.79 -8.39 -9.82
N GLY A 61 7.46 -8.21 -9.79
CA GLY A 61 6.55 -8.87 -10.72
C GLY A 61 6.73 -8.40 -12.16
N GLN A 62 6.60 -9.31 -13.11
CA GLN A 62 6.75 -9.07 -14.54
C GLN A 62 5.45 -9.35 -15.32
N LYS A 63 4.49 -10.08 -14.74
CA LYS A 63 3.23 -10.42 -15.38
C LYS A 63 2.30 -9.21 -15.46
N TYR A 64 1.74 -8.93 -16.63
CA TYR A 64 0.73 -7.88 -16.77
C TYR A 64 -0.64 -8.39 -16.31
N ALA A 65 -1.31 -7.59 -15.46
CA ALA A 65 -2.68 -7.89 -15.04
C ALA A 65 -3.67 -7.55 -16.16
N PRO A 66 -4.75 -8.33 -16.33
CA PRO A 66 -5.87 -7.90 -17.15
C PRO A 66 -6.47 -6.59 -16.60
N ASN A 67 -6.80 -5.65 -17.49
CA ASN A 67 -7.42 -4.38 -17.11
C ASN A 67 -8.95 -4.43 -17.05
N VAL A 68 -9.53 -5.62 -17.26
CA VAL A 68 -10.97 -5.89 -17.27
C VAL A 68 -11.27 -6.94 -16.21
N ALA A 69 -12.30 -6.71 -15.40
CA ALA A 69 -12.73 -7.65 -14.39
C ALA A 69 -13.39 -8.89 -15.00
N ASP A 70 -13.17 -10.02 -14.32
CA ASP A 70 -14.01 -11.19 -14.44
C ASP A 70 -15.13 -11.08 -13.39
N LEU A 71 -16.36 -10.80 -13.84
CA LEU A 71 -17.50 -10.56 -12.96
C LEU A 71 -18.05 -11.83 -12.31
N SER A 72 -17.60 -13.01 -12.73
CA SER A 72 -18.02 -14.29 -12.15
C SER A 72 -17.39 -14.58 -10.79
N TYR A 73 -16.31 -13.88 -10.45
CA TYR A 73 -15.59 -14.10 -9.19
C TYR A 73 -14.92 -12.81 -8.68
N TRP A 74 -15.16 -12.46 -7.43
CA TRP A 74 -14.56 -11.34 -6.72
C TRP A 74 -13.71 -11.82 -5.55
N ALA A 75 -12.50 -11.30 -5.40
CA ALA A 75 -11.65 -11.58 -4.26
C ALA A 75 -12.05 -10.70 -3.07
N TRP A 76 -12.10 -11.29 -1.88
CA TRP A 76 -12.32 -10.52 -0.65
C TRP A 76 -11.17 -9.52 -0.42
N PRO A 77 -11.45 -8.27 -0.04
CA PRO A 77 -10.46 -7.19 -0.07
C PRO A 77 -9.48 -7.18 1.11
N THR A 78 -9.56 -8.14 2.04
CA THR A 78 -8.69 -8.21 3.23
C THR A 78 -8.20 -9.62 3.50
N ASP A 79 -7.22 -9.76 4.40
CA ASP A 79 -6.82 -11.03 4.99
C ASP A 79 -7.95 -11.68 5.81
N LYS A 80 -7.78 -12.95 6.14
CA LYS A 80 -8.63 -13.70 7.08
C LYS A 80 -7.81 -14.06 8.33
N PRO A 81 -8.43 -14.15 9.53
CA PRO A 81 -9.83 -13.84 9.82
C PRO A 81 -10.13 -12.33 9.81
N TYR A 82 -11.36 -11.95 9.49
CA TYR A 82 -11.84 -10.57 9.51
C TYR A 82 -13.15 -10.45 10.26
N THR A 83 -13.51 -9.22 10.65
CA THR A 83 -14.81 -8.88 11.23
C THR A 83 -15.44 -7.75 10.43
N ILE A 84 -16.70 -7.88 10.01
CA ILE A 84 -17.47 -6.75 9.47
C ILE A 84 -18.01 -5.99 10.68
N THR A 85 -17.53 -4.77 10.86
CA THR A 85 -17.90 -3.90 11.97
C THR A 85 -19.11 -3.02 11.65
N THR A 86 -19.36 -2.77 10.36
CA THR A 86 -20.55 -2.06 9.87
C THR A 86 -20.95 -2.60 8.51
N TYR A 87 -22.26 -2.80 8.34
CA TYR A 87 -22.85 -3.27 7.08
C TYR A 87 -23.32 -2.11 6.19
N PHE A 88 -23.75 -2.44 4.98
CA PHE A 88 -24.42 -1.54 4.04
C PHE A 88 -25.85 -1.31 4.51
N GLU A 89 -26.07 -0.30 5.35
CA GLU A 89 -27.31 -0.10 6.08
C GLU A 89 -27.52 1.32 6.58
N TYR A 90 -28.74 1.65 6.99
CA TYR A 90 -29.04 2.87 7.73
C TYR A 90 -28.57 2.75 9.19
N ARG A 91 -27.73 3.73 9.63
CA ARG A 91 -27.29 3.84 11.01
C ARG A 91 -27.14 5.29 11.47
N TRP A 92 -27.49 5.57 12.70
CA TRP A 92 -27.32 6.88 13.35
C TRP A 92 -27.78 8.09 12.51
N GLY A 93 -28.88 7.94 11.76
CA GLY A 93 -29.47 8.99 10.94
C GLY A 93 -28.83 9.19 9.57
N SER A 94 -27.88 8.35 9.15
CA SER A 94 -27.29 8.36 7.80
C SER A 94 -27.18 6.95 7.21
N PHE A 95 -27.15 6.89 5.89
CA PHE A 95 -26.91 5.62 5.20
C PHE A 95 -25.43 5.36 5.08
N HIS A 96 -24.97 4.15 5.44
CA HIS A 96 -23.62 3.67 5.24
C HIS A 96 -23.55 2.87 3.94
N ASP A 97 -22.91 3.46 2.91
CA ASP A 97 -22.89 2.95 1.54
C ASP A 97 -21.71 2.01 1.23
N ALA A 98 -21.24 1.29 2.26
CA ALA A 98 -20.07 0.41 2.19
C ALA A 98 -20.14 -0.72 3.24
N LEU A 99 -19.08 -1.53 3.30
CA LEU A 99 -18.76 -2.37 4.45
C LEU A 99 -17.57 -1.77 5.20
N ASP A 100 -17.65 -1.70 6.53
CA ASP A 100 -16.45 -1.47 7.35
C ASP A 100 -15.91 -2.82 7.82
N ILE A 101 -14.66 -3.13 7.45
CA ILE A 101 -14.03 -4.42 7.67
C ILE A 101 -12.78 -4.23 8.54
N TYR A 102 -12.68 -4.98 9.63
CA TYR A 102 -11.54 -4.98 10.53
C TYR A 102 -10.75 -6.29 10.44
N VAL A 103 -9.44 -6.17 10.33
CA VAL A 103 -8.46 -7.25 10.50
C VAL A 103 -7.41 -6.83 11.53
N GLY A 104 -6.84 -5.63 11.36
CA GLY A 104 -5.82 -5.05 12.22
C GLY A 104 -5.08 -3.93 11.51
N TYR A 105 -4.50 -3.01 12.28
CA TYR A 105 -3.71 -1.90 11.73
C TYR A 105 -2.49 -2.43 10.97
N GLY A 106 -2.31 -2.00 9.73
CA GLY A 106 -1.23 -2.45 8.85
C GLY A 106 -1.48 -3.74 8.07
N SER A 107 -2.63 -4.43 8.30
CA SER A 107 -3.01 -5.61 7.50
C SER A 107 -3.13 -5.28 6.02
N SER A 108 -2.93 -6.28 5.17
CA SER A 108 -2.97 -6.10 3.72
C SER A 108 -4.38 -5.83 3.19
N ILE A 109 -4.47 -4.94 2.21
CA ILE A 109 -5.68 -4.65 1.45
C ILE A 109 -5.44 -5.07 0.00
N TYR A 110 -6.41 -5.77 -0.58
CA TYR A 110 -6.30 -6.37 -1.90
C TYR A 110 -7.34 -5.80 -2.89
N ALA A 111 -6.97 -5.72 -4.16
CA ALA A 111 -7.91 -5.39 -5.23
C ALA A 111 -8.97 -6.50 -5.35
N ALA A 112 -10.24 -6.12 -5.24
CA ALA A 112 -11.36 -7.08 -5.29
C ALA A 112 -11.52 -7.75 -6.66
N ASN A 113 -11.08 -7.10 -7.74
CA ASN A 113 -11.03 -7.67 -9.09
C ASN A 113 -9.95 -6.99 -9.94
N ASN A 114 -9.69 -7.49 -11.14
CA ASN A 114 -8.84 -6.83 -12.12
C ASN A 114 -9.40 -5.45 -12.46
N GLY A 115 -8.52 -4.50 -12.78
CA GLY A 115 -8.95 -3.16 -13.16
C GLY A 115 -7.80 -2.17 -13.25
N VAL A 116 -8.16 -0.89 -13.39
CA VAL A 116 -7.21 0.23 -13.45
C VAL A 116 -7.46 1.17 -12.27
N VAL A 117 -6.41 1.55 -11.59
CA VAL A 117 -6.46 2.55 -10.51
C VAL A 117 -6.77 3.92 -11.11
N VAL A 118 -7.94 4.47 -10.78
CA VAL A 118 -8.37 5.80 -11.27
C VAL A 118 -8.18 6.90 -10.23
N LYS A 119 -8.02 6.54 -8.96
CA LYS A 119 -7.58 7.44 -7.88
C LYS A 119 -6.68 6.70 -6.90
N ALA A 120 -5.63 7.39 -6.44
CA ALA A 120 -4.74 7.00 -5.36
C ALA A 120 -4.34 8.28 -4.64
N VAL A 121 -5.01 8.59 -3.55
CA VAL A 121 -4.89 9.88 -2.84
C VAL A 121 -4.41 9.63 -1.43
N GLY A 122 -3.19 10.08 -1.15
CA GLY A 122 -2.51 9.96 0.13
C GLY A 122 -2.39 11.29 0.88
N GLY A 123 -1.39 11.34 1.80
CA GLY A 123 -1.01 12.55 2.54
C GLY A 123 -1.79 12.79 3.82
N CYS A 124 -2.67 11.87 4.21
CA CYS A 124 -3.42 11.97 5.46
C CYS A 124 -2.68 11.29 6.62
N SER A 125 -2.65 11.99 7.76
CA SER A 125 -2.20 11.44 9.04
C SER A 125 -3.39 10.98 9.90
N PRO A 126 -3.22 9.95 10.76
CA PRO A 126 -4.21 9.60 11.76
C PRO A 126 -4.61 10.78 12.65
N GLY A 127 -5.89 10.87 13.03
CA GLY A 127 -6.41 11.96 13.85
C GLY A 127 -6.87 13.20 13.08
N TYR A 128 -6.46 13.38 11.82
CA TYR A 128 -6.96 14.49 11.00
C TYR A 128 -8.24 14.07 10.26
N THR A 129 -9.37 14.23 10.92
CA THR A 129 -10.68 13.71 10.51
C THR A 129 -11.22 14.31 9.21
N ARG A 130 -10.82 15.53 8.82
CA ARG A 130 -11.31 16.20 7.60
C ARG A 130 -10.45 15.91 6.35
N CYS A 131 -9.37 15.15 6.50
CA CYS A 131 -8.46 14.88 5.39
C CYS A 131 -9.19 14.19 4.23
N ASN A 132 -9.01 14.73 3.02
CA ASN A 132 -9.66 14.25 1.78
C ASN A 132 -11.19 14.10 1.91
N GLY A 133 -11.84 15.06 2.60
CA GLY A 133 -13.28 15.06 2.85
C GLY A 133 -13.73 13.93 3.79
N GLY A 134 -12.88 13.52 4.71
CA GLY A 134 -13.14 12.44 5.66
C GLY A 134 -12.72 11.05 5.18
N ARG A 135 -12.41 10.87 3.90
CA ARG A 135 -12.01 9.56 3.32
C ARG A 135 -10.65 9.07 3.80
N GLY A 136 -9.80 9.99 4.31
CA GLY A 136 -8.42 9.68 4.61
C GLY A 136 -7.61 9.39 3.35
N ASN A 137 -6.62 8.52 3.45
CA ASN A 137 -5.95 7.96 2.28
C ASN A 137 -6.87 6.95 1.61
N TYR A 138 -7.03 7.04 0.29
CA TYR A 138 -7.97 6.17 -0.42
C TYR A 138 -7.56 5.83 -1.85
N ILE A 139 -8.07 4.69 -2.33
CA ILE A 139 -7.90 4.18 -3.69
C ILE A 139 -9.29 3.99 -4.31
N ILE A 140 -9.41 4.25 -5.63
CA ILE A 140 -10.54 3.84 -6.44
C ILE A 140 -10.02 3.05 -7.64
N VAL A 141 -10.58 1.86 -7.86
CA VAL A 141 -10.29 1.00 -9.02
C VAL A 141 -11.52 0.96 -9.94
N ASN A 142 -11.32 1.26 -11.22
CA ASN A 142 -12.29 1.01 -12.29
C ASN A 142 -12.05 -0.39 -12.83
N HIS A 143 -13.08 -1.22 -12.81
CA HIS A 143 -12.98 -2.62 -13.26
C HIS A 143 -13.21 -2.80 -14.76
N ASN A 144 -13.55 -1.73 -15.50
CA ASN A 144 -13.80 -1.72 -16.95
C ASN A 144 -14.82 -2.78 -17.43
N ALA A 145 -15.66 -3.30 -16.53
CA ALA A 145 -16.70 -4.27 -16.78
C ALA A 145 -17.92 -3.98 -15.91
N GLY A 146 -19.12 -4.09 -16.44
CA GLY A 146 -20.38 -3.90 -15.71
C GLY A 146 -20.57 -2.50 -15.08
N GLY A 147 -19.69 -1.55 -15.39
CA GLY A 147 -19.69 -0.22 -14.77
C GLY A 147 -19.22 -0.22 -13.30
N TYR A 148 -18.59 -1.27 -12.83
CA TYR A 148 -18.16 -1.40 -11.42
C TYR A 148 -16.90 -0.61 -11.09
N TYR A 149 -16.96 0.06 -9.93
CA TYR A 149 -15.83 0.71 -9.26
C TYR A 149 -15.75 0.22 -7.81
N THR A 150 -14.56 -0.08 -7.31
CA THR A 150 -14.34 -0.35 -5.89
C THR A 150 -13.57 0.77 -5.23
N ILE A 151 -13.94 1.09 -3.99
CA ILE A 151 -13.40 2.18 -3.20
C ILE A 151 -12.83 1.60 -1.90
N TYR A 152 -11.61 2.02 -1.57
CA TYR A 152 -10.88 1.57 -0.39
C TYR A 152 -10.44 2.81 0.39
N MET A 153 -10.98 3.05 1.60
CA MET A 153 -10.68 4.26 2.38
C MET A 153 -10.01 3.94 3.72
N HIS A 154 -9.59 4.99 4.40
CA HIS A 154 -8.92 4.99 5.70
C HIS A 154 -7.58 4.26 5.70
N LEU A 155 -6.90 4.22 4.56
CA LEU A 155 -5.66 3.47 4.35
C LEU A 155 -4.50 4.08 5.15
N ARG A 156 -3.57 3.22 5.58
CA ARG A 156 -2.28 3.62 6.13
C ARG A 156 -1.31 3.98 5.00
N GLU A 157 -1.07 3.02 4.12
CA GLU A 157 -0.14 3.14 2.99
C GLU A 157 -0.83 2.76 1.69
N ILE A 158 -0.46 3.44 0.61
CA ILE A 158 -0.91 3.16 -0.75
C ILE A 158 0.27 2.59 -1.52
N ASN A 159 0.10 1.40 -2.11
CA ASN A 159 1.16 0.67 -2.82
C ASN A 159 0.99 0.68 -4.35
N VAL A 160 0.06 1.48 -4.84
CA VAL A 160 -0.26 1.60 -6.28
C VAL A 160 -0.38 3.05 -6.70
N SER A 161 -0.28 3.31 -8.01
CA SER A 161 -0.38 4.65 -8.60
C SER A 161 -1.56 4.75 -9.56
N VAL A 162 -2.04 5.97 -9.79
CA VAL A 162 -3.07 6.24 -10.81
C VAL A 162 -2.59 5.79 -12.19
N GLY A 163 -3.47 5.11 -12.94
CA GLY A 163 -3.18 4.49 -14.23
C GLY A 163 -2.59 3.08 -14.13
N GLN A 164 -2.19 2.62 -12.96
CA GLN A 164 -1.69 1.26 -12.77
C GLN A 164 -2.82 0.24 -12.94
N THR A 165 -2.57 -0.80 -13.73
CA THR A 165 -3.42 -1.99 -13.79
C THR A 165 -3.15 -2.87 -12.58
N VAL A 166 -4.21 -3.32 -11.92
CA VAL A 166 -4.14 -4.23 -10.77
C VAL A 166 -4.88 -5.53 -11.06
N ALA A 167 -4.32 -6.63 -10.56
CA ALA A 167 -4.95 -7.94 -10.65
C ALA A 167 -5.89 -8.16 -9.46
N ARG A 168 -6.92 -8.97 -9.65
CA ARG A 168 -7.73 -9.54 -8.57
C ARG A 168 -6.84 -10.21 -7.52
N GLY A 169 -7.00 -9.82 -6.24
CA GLY A 169 -6.19 -10.32 -5.14
C GLY A 169 -4.78 -9.71 -5.03
N GLN A 170 -4.41 -8.76 -5.90
CA GLN A 170 -3.15 -8.04 -5.75
C GLN A 170 -3.21 -7.12 -4.54
N LYS A 171 -2.18 -7.13 -3.70
CA LYS A 171 -2.02 -6.14 -2.61
C LYS A 171 -1.88 -4.74 -3.19
N ILE A 172 -2.75 -3.82 -2.73
CA ILE A 172 -2.81 -2.43 -3.20
C ILE A 172 -2.56 -1.41 -2.09
N ALA A 173 -2.74 -1.80 -0.82
CA ALA A 173 -2.61 -0.90 0.32
C ALA A 173 -2.41 -1.67 1.63
N THR A 174 -2.31 -0.92 2.73
CA THR A 174 -2.42 -1.44 4.09
C THR A 174 -3.54 -0.74 4.86
N MET A 175 -4.22 -1.49 5.76
CA MET A 175 -5.32 -1.00 6.59
C MET A 175 -4.81 0.06 7.57
N GLY A 176 -5.55 1.15 7.69
CA GLY A 176 -5.22 2.25 8.58
C GLY A 176 -6.44 2.82 9.30
N ASN A 177 -6.30 4.08 9.69
CA ASN A 177 -7.31 4.85 10.42
C ASN A 177 -7.20 6.35 10.09
N THR A 178 -6.83 6.68 8.86
CA THR A 178 -6.76 8.07 8.38
C THR A 178 -8.14 8.59 8.01
N GLY A 179 -8.34 9.91 8.10
CA GLY A 179 -9.62 10.55 7.82
C GLY A 179 -10.63 10.44 8.97
N TYR A 180 -11.92 10.38 8.66
CA TYR A 180 -12.99 10.33 9.65
C TYR A 180 -13.31 8.90 10.08
N VAL A 181 -12.76 8.49 11.19
CA VAL A 181 -12.98 7.17 11.81
C VAL A 181 -13.40 7.33 13.30
N VAL A 182 -14.11 6.34 13.84
CA VAL A 182 -14.56 6.36 15.23
C VAL A 182 -14.14 5.05 15.91
N PRO A 183 -13.48 5.12 17.10
CA PRO A 183 -13.00 6.33 17.77
C PRO A 183 -11.85 6.99 16.99
N THR A 184 -11.76 8.33 17.06
CA THR A 184 -10.65 9.07 16.43
C THR A 184 -9.32 8.66 17.07
N PRO A 185 -8.27 8.38 16.26
CA PRO A 185 -6.94 8.08 16.79
C PRO A 185 -6.39 9.20 17.68
N SER A 186 -5.72 8.82 18.75
CA SER A 186 -5.09 9.74 19.71
C SER A 186 -3.79 9.15 20.25
N SER A 187 -3.03 9.94 21.04
CA SER A 187 -1.81 9.46 21.70
C SER A 187 -2.05 8.28 22.66
N TYR A 188 -3.25 8.18 23.25
CA TYR A 188 -3.64 7.09 24.14
C TYR A 188 -4.23 5.88 23.39
N ASN A 189 -4.75 6.10 22.19
CA ASN A 189 -5.30 5.05 21.33
C ASN A 189 -4.88 5.30 19.87
N PRO A 190 -3.62 5.06 19.52
CA PRO A 190 -3.09 5.37 18.18
C PRO A 190 -3.71 4.51 17.06
N TYR A 191 -4.31 3.38 17.41
CA TYR A 191 -4.99 2.46 16.48
C TYR A 191 -6.52 2.56 16.54
N GLY A 192 -7.06 3.57 17.23
CA GLY A 192 -8.50 3.82 17.31
C GLY A 192 -9.12 3.97 15.93
N GLY A 193 -10.32 3.40 15.75
CA GLY A 193 -11.08 3.47 14.51
C GLY A 193 -10.43 2.79 13.30
N THR A 194 -9.44 1.90 13.50
CA THR A 194 -8.84 1.11 12.40
C THR A 194 -9.87 0.25 11.70
N HIS A 195 -10.05 0.43 10.39
CA HIS A 195 -10.87 -0.42 9.52
C HIS A 195 -10.59 -0.10 8.04
N LEU A 196 -11.02 -0.98 7.15
CA LEU A 196 -11.21 -0.70 5.74
C LEU A 196 -12.67 -0.33 5.52
N HIS A 197 -12.96 0.88 5.04
CA HIS A 197 -14.23 1.21 4.44
C HIS A 197 -14.20 0.79 2.97
N PHE A 198 -14.95 -0.29 2.64
CA PHE A 198 -14.99 -0.91 1.32
C PHE A 198 -16.32 -0.64 0.63
N GLY A 199 -16.31 0.25 -0.34
CA GLY A 199 -17.48 0.62 -1.15
C GLY A 199 -17.46 0.03 -2.56
N VAL A 200 -18.64 -0.21 -3.11
CA VAL A 200 -18.83 -0.61 -4.53
C VAL A 200 -19.83 0.34 -5.17
N MET A 201 -19.42 0.96 -6.28
CA MET A 201 -20.23 1.88 -7.07
C MET A 201 -20.49 1.33 -8.47
N VAL A 202 -21.63 1.64 -9.04
CA VAL A 202 -22.00 1.28 -10.41
C VAL A 202 -22.24 2.54 -11.24
N GLY A 203 -21.75 2.55 -12.48
CA GLY A 203 -21.86 3.64 -13.44
C GLY A 203 -20.65 4.58 -13.42
N SER A 204 -20.21 5.03 -12.25
CA SER A 204 -19.00 5.87 -12.09
C SER A 204 -18.41 5.72 -10.70
N SER A 205 -17.26 6.35 -10.45
CA SER A 205 -16.64 6.41 -9.10
C SER A 205 -17.46 7.20 -8.06
N SER A 206 -18.52 7.85 -8.48
CA SER A 206 -19.51 8.55 -7.64
C SER A 206 -20.94 8.16 -8.07
N GLY A 207 -21.07 6.96 -8.64
CA GLY A 207 -22.34 6.42 -9.12
C GLY A 207 -23.22 5.88 -8.01
N THR A 208 -24.06 4.91 -8.35
CA THR A 208 -24.98 4.29 -7.41
C THR A 208 -24.24 3.30 -6.52
N PRO A 209 -24.24 3.46 -5.19
CA PRO A 209 -23.68 2.46 -4.29
C PRO A 209 -24.52 1.20 -4.27
N ILE A 210 -23.86 0.06 -4.20
CA ILE A 210 -24.51 -1.24 -4.01
C ILE A 210 -23.89 -1.96 -2.80
N ASN A 211 -24.66 -2.86 -2.20
CA ASN A 211 -24.13 -3.66 -1.11
C ASN A 211 -22.96 -4.53 -1.61
N PRO A 212 -21.74 -4.34 -1.09
CA PRO A 212 -20.58 -5.10 -1.54
C PRO A 212 -20.75 -6.62 -1.39
N LEU A 213 -21.56 -7.10 -0.43
CA LEU A 213 -21.83 -8.52 -0.26
C LEU A 213 -22.55 -9.17 -1.45
N ASN A 214 -23.17 -8.38 -2.33
CA ASN A 214 -23.80 -8.91 -3.55
C ASN A 214 -22.78 -9.41 -4.58
N LEU A 215 -21.49 -9.19 -4.36
CA LEU A 215 -20.40 -9.64 -5.25
C LEU A 215 -19.82 -11.01 -4.84
N TYR A 216 -20.16 -11.52 -3.65
CA TYR A 216 -19.58 -12.72 -3.04
C TYR A 216 -20.66 -13.84 -2.79
#